data_d40ab0d5defd953b9648af9b75f18c6e
#
_entry.id   d40ab0d5defd953b9648af9b75f18c6e
#
_cell.length_a   1.000
_cell.length_b   1.000
_cell.length_c   1.000
_cell.angle_alpha   90.00
_cell.angle_beta   90.00
_cell.angle_gamma   90.00
#
_symmetry.space_group_name_H-M   'P 1'
#
loop_
_entity.id
_entity.type
_entity.pdbx_description
1 polymer ?
#
loop_
_entity_poly.entity_id
_entity_poly.type
_entity_poly.pdbx_seq_one_letter_code
_entity_poly.pdbx_strand_id
1 'polypeptide(L)'
;RKDEYGGSLENRMRFMTIVMEEVMKAAGSDIAVFVKMNMRDGFRGGMEIEETLEVARRLESLGVHALVLSGGFVSKAPMYVMRGAMPIRTLTHYMDCWWLKYGVKLAGRVMIPTVPFKEAYFLEDALKFRSEIKIPLIYVGGLVSREKIDEVLNEGFEAVQMARALLNEPGFVNRMRREEKARCNCGHSNYCIGRMYTIEMACHHHLAEELPLCLQKEIEHLENK
;
A
#
# COMPACT_ATOMS: atom_id res chain seq x y z
N ARG A 1 11.27 17.46 14.27
CA ARG A 1 10.86 18.00 15.56
C ARG A 1 12.07 18.04 16.50
N LYS A 2 12.13 19.05 17.38
CA LYS A 2 13.21 19.24 18.37
C LYS A 2 12.65 19.19 19.81
N ASP A 3 11.38 18.87 19.93
CA ASP A 3 10.67 18.70 21.20
C ASP A 3 10.69 17.22 21.67
N GLU A 4 9.99 16.93 22.73
CA GLU A 4 9.85 15.59 23.32
C GLU A 4 9.20 14.51 22.43
N TYR A 5 8.72 14.89 21.23
CA TYR A 5 8.15 14.02 20.20
C TYR A 5 9.11 13.83 19.01
N GLY A 6 10.37 14.24 19.10
CA GLY A 6 11.37 14.15 18.06
C GLY A 6 12.73 13.65 18.54
N GLY A 7 13.63 13.38 17.61
CA GLY A 7 14.96 12.87 17.92
C GLY A 7 14.99 11.35 18.10
N SER A 8 15.14 10.83 19.31
CA SER A 8 15.22 9.39 19.58
C SER A 8 13.97 8.64 19.11
N LEU A 9 14.11 7.33 18.89
CA LEU A 9 12.98 6.49 18.50
C LEU A 9 11.89 6.50 19.59
N GLU A 10 12.27 6.45 20.85
CA GLU A 10 11.35 6.55 21.98
C GLU A 10 10.49 7.82 21.92
N ASN A 11 11.11 8.98 21.69
CA ASN A 11 10.38 10.23 21.54
C ASN A 11 9.45 10.23 20.30
N ARG A 12 9.90 9.66 19.17
CA ARG A 12 9.09 9.55 17.97
C ARG A 12 7.88 8.60 18.16
N MET A 13 8.01 7.58 19.00
CA MET A 13 6.91 6.68 19.38
C MET A 13 5.95 7.26 20.43
N ARG A 14 6.36 8.29 21.18
CA ARG A 14 5.59 8.85 22.30
C ARG A 14 4.16 9.21 21.94
N PHE A 15 3.95 9.94 20.86
CA PHE A 15 2.61 10.32 20.44
C PHE A 15 1.73 9.10 20.07
N MET A 16 2.30 8.16 19.31
CA MET A 16 1.61 6.92 18.99
C MET A 16 1.23 6.14 20.26
N THR A 17 2.16 6.04 21.22
CA THR A 17 1.93 5.34 22.49
C THR A 17 0.76 5.96 23.25
N ILE A 18 0.75 7.29 23.45
CA ILE A 18 -0.33 8.00 24.14
C ILE A 18 -1.68 7.77 23.48
N VAL A 19 -1.72 7.89 22.14
CA VAL A 19 -2.96 7.65 21.38
C VAL A 19 -3.43 6.21 21.54
N MET A 20 -2.53 5.24 21.44
CA MET A 20 -2.91 3.83 21.53
C MET A 20 -3.35 3.41 22.95
N GLU A 21 -2.75 3.95 23.98
CA GLU A 21 -3.20 3.72 25.37
C GLU A 21 -4.67 4.18 25.55
N GLU A 22 -5.03 5.36 25.05
CA GLU A 22 -6.41 5.86 25.13
C GLU A 22 -7.37 5.08 24.21
N VAL A 23 -6.93 4.68 23.01
CA VAL A 23 -7.73 3.84 22.10
C VAL A 23 -8.02 2.47 22.72
N MET A 24 -7.01 1.81 23.26
CA MET A 24 -7.17 0.49 23.90
C MET A 24 -8.08 0.56 25.13
N LYS A 25 -7.93 1.61 25.94
CA LYS A 25 -8.80 1.87 27.09
C LYS A 25 -10.27 2.10 26.66
N ALA A 26 -10.50 2.85 25.58
CA ALA A 26 -11.84 3.13 25.07
C ALA A 26 -12.47 1.90 24.38
N ALA A 27 -11.69 1.08 23.70
CA ALA A 27 -12.15 -0.15 23.04
C ALA A 27 -12.56 -1.24 24.03
N GLY A 28 -11.91 -1.31 25.19
CA GLY A 28 -12.18 -2.33 26.21
C GLY A 28 -12.00 -3.74 25.65
N SER A 29 -12.91 -4.64 26.04
CA SER A 29 -12.94 -6.05 25.54
C SER A 29 -13.85 -6.25 24.33
N ASP A 30 -14.60 -5.23 23.92
CA ASP A 30 -15.73 -5.40 23.00
C ASP A 30 -15.34 -5.12 21.53
N ILE A 31 -14.24 -4.40 21.33
CA ILE A 31 -13.80 -3.95 20.00
C ILE A 31 -12.37 -4.42 19.71
N ALA A 32 -12.18 -5.14 18.60
CA ALA A 32 -10.84 -5.47 18.12
C ALA A 32 -10.16 -4.23 17.50
N VAL A 33 -8.94 -3.93 17.96
CA VAL A 33 -8.14 -2.81 17.47
C VAL A 33 -7.01 -3.33 16.58
N PHE A 34 -7.03 -2.93 15.31
CA PHE A 34 -6.00 -3.26 14.33
C PHE A 34 -5.22 -2.00 13.98
N VAL A 35 -3.90 -2.10 13.95
CA VAL A 35 -3.03 -0.97 13.58
C VAL A 35 -2.36 -1.26 12.25
N LYS A 36 -2.55 -0.36 11.28
CA LYS A 36 -1.81 -0.40 10.02
C LYS A 36 -0.56 0.45 10.15
N MET A 37 0.60 -0.17 9.90
CA MET A 37 1.89 0.46 10.02
C MET A 37 2.77 0.22 8.79
N ASN A 38 3.75 1.07 8.58
CA ASN A 38 4.79 0.83 7.59
C ASN A 38 5.89 -0.06 8.18
N MET A 39 6.35 -1.02 7.39
CA MET A 39 7.56 -1.79 7.68
C MET A 39 8.82 -0.98 7.33
N ARG A 40 8.74 -0.13 6.29
CA ARG A 40 9.73 0.92 5.97
C ARG A 40 9.09 2.01 5.14
N ASP A 41 9.66 3.21 5.18
CA ASP A 41 9.12 4.36 4.47
C ASP A 41 9.50 4.40 2.98
N GLY A 42 10.56 3.68 2.57
CA GLY A 42 10.96 3.51 1.18
C GLY A 42 11.69 4.71 0.58
N PHE A 43 12.25 5.61 1.40
CA PHE A 43 13.09 6.72 0.97
C PHE A 43 14.22 6.99 1.96
N ARG A 44 15.29 7.63 1.49
CA ARG A 44 16.47 7.94 2.30
C ARG A 44 16.11 8.86 3.48
N GLY A 45 16.42 8.41 4.71
CA GLY A 45 16.13 9.12 5.96
C GLY A 45 14.70 8.90 6.49
N GLY A 46 13.93 7.97 5.87
CA GLY A 46 12.72 7.41 6.45
C GLY A 46 13.03 6.31 7.47
N MET A 47 11.99 5.78 8.08
CA MET A 47 12.12 4.64 9.02
C MET A 47 12.46 3.36 8.27
N GLU A 48 13.36 2.56 8.84
CA GLU A 48 13.77 1.25 8.34
C GLU A 48 13.26 0.14 9.28
N ILE A 49 13.44 -1.12 8.86
CA ILE A 49 12.84 -2.28 9.52
C ILE A 49 13.22 -2.39 11.00
N GLU A 50 14.47 -2.11 11.34
CA GLU A 50 14.97 -2.21 12.71
C GLU A 50 14.19 -1.30 13.67
N GLU A 51 13.94 -0.05 13.25
CA GLU A 51 13.14 0.90 14.04
C GLU A 51 11.64 0.51 14.05
N THR A 52 11.11 0.05 12.94
CA THR A 52 9.68 -0.28 12.85
C THR A 52 9.33 -1.59 13.54
N LEU A 53 10.29 -2.51 13.71
CA LEU A 53 10.13 -3.67 14.58
C LEU A 53 9.99 -3.26 16.05
N GLU A 54 10.75 -2.25 16.51
CA GLU A 54 10.56 -1.71 17.87
C GLU A 54 9.18 -1.06 18.04
N VAL A 55 8.70 -0.35 17.00
CA VAL A 55 7.33 0.19 16.97
C VAL A 55 6.30 -0.95 17.07
N ALA A 56 6.50 -2.04 16.32
CA ALA A 56 5.61 -3.19 16.33
C ALA A 56 5.57 -3.88 17.71
N ARG A 57 6.75 -4.10 18.35
CA ARG A 57 6.84 -4.65 19.70
C ARG A 57 6.16 -3.74 20.73
N ARG A 58 6.27 -2.41 20.58
CA ARG A 58 5.58 -1.46 21.44
C ARG A 58 4.07 -1.58 21.28
N LEU A 59 3.56 -1.66 20.05
CA LEU A 59 2.12 -1.85 19.77
C LEU A 59 1.61 -3.18 20.35
N GLU A 60 2.35 -4.27 20.18
CA GLU A 60 2.04 -5.57 20.79
C GLU A 60 1.97 -5.46 22.32
N SER A 61 2.93 -4.79 22.96
CA SER A 61 2.96 -4.60 24.43
C SER A 61 1.78 -3.75 24.96
N LEU A 62 1.20 -2.90 24.13
CA LEU A 62 0.00 -2.10 24.42
C LEU A 62 -1.30 -2.90 24.26
N GLY A 63 -1.23 -4.17 23.84
CA GLY A 63 -2.37 -5.05 23.70
C GLY A 63 -3.14 -4.89 22.39
N VAL A 64 -2.54 -4.30 21.35
CA VAL A 64 -3.14 -4.24 20.00
C VAL A 64 -3.44 -5.65 19.50
N HIS A 65 -4.61 -5.85 18.87
CA HIS A 65 -5.10 -7.17 18.52
C HIS A 65 -4.52 -7.73 17.22
N ALA A 66 -4.13 -6.87 16.28
CA ALA A 66 -3.46 -7.27 15.04
C ALA A 66 -2.69 -6.10 14.42
N LEU A 67 -1.65 -6.42 13.63
CA LEU A 67 -0.93 -5.44 12.80
C LEU A 67 -1.16 -5.70 11.32
N VAL A 68 -1.43 -4.63 10.57
CA VAL A 68 -1.50 -4.65 9.11
C VAL A 68 -0.18 -4.10 8.56
N LEU A 69 0.63 -4.97 7.98
CA LEU A 69 1.99 -4.66 7.53
C LEU A 69 1.98 -4.05 6.14
N SER A 70 2.21 -2.74 6.07
CA SER A 70 2.29 -1.97 4.85
C SER A 70 3.71 -1.40 4.67
N GLY A 71 3.91 -0.54 3.68
CA GLY A 71 5.19 0.14 3.48
C GLY A 71 5.08 1.34 2.56
N GLY A 72 6.05 2.23 2.68
CA GLY A 72 6.19 3.39 1.84
C GLY A 72 5.48 4.65 2.35
N PHE A 73 5.91 5.78 1.83
CA PHE A 73 5.39 7.10 2.14
C PHE A 73 4.96 7.78 0.84
N VAL A 74 3.65 7.93 0.65
CA VAL A 74 3.05 8.31 -0.64
C VAL A 74 3.58 9.62 -1.22
N SER A 75 3.89 10.64 -0.39
CA SER A 75 4.36 11.92 -0.89
C SER A 75 5.84 11.93 -1.32
N LYS A 76 6.67 11.01 -0.80
CA LYS A 76 8.11 10.93 -1.12
C LYS A 76 8.51 9.71 -1.94
N ALA A 77 7.81 8.59 -1.73
CA ALA A 77 8.09 7.32 -2.40
C ALA A 77 6.80 6.63 -2.87
N PRO A 78 5.97 7.27 -3.73
CA PRO A 78 4.68 6.71 -4.13
C PRO A 78 4.81 5.34 -4.79
N MET A 79 5.81 5.15 -5.65
CA MET A 79 5.98 3.89 -6.37
C MET A 79 6.58 2.77 -5.52
N TYR A 80 7.13 3.07 -4.35
CA TYR A 80 7.53 2.04 -3.39
C TYR A 80 6.30 1.27 -2.87
N VAL A 81 5.21 1.98 -2.58
CA VAL A 81 3.93 1.37 -2.15
C VAL A 81 3.18 0.73 -3.31
N MET A 82 3.14 1.44 -4.44
CA MET A 82 2.22 1.12 -5.54
C MET A 82 2.83 0.17 -6.56
N ARG A 83 4.16 0.19 -6.70
CA ARG A 83 4.92 -0.51 -7.73
C ARG A 83 4.48 -0.13 -9.16
N GLY A 84 5.28 -0.50 -10.14
CA GLY A 84 5.08 -0.09 -11.54
C GLY A 84 5.57 1.34 -11.79
N ALA A 85 5.01 1.99 -12.80
CA ALA A 85 5.31 3.38 -13.15
C ALA A 85 4.11 4.30 -12.83
N MET A 86 4.39 5.56 -12.57
CA MET A 86 3.34 6.57 -12.46
C MET A 86 2.78 6.89 -13.86
N PRO A 87 1.46 6.78 -14.08
CA PRO A 87 0.82 7.12 -15.35
C PRO A 87 0.71 8.65 -15.50
N ILE A 88 1.78 9.26 -15.99
CA ILE A 88 1.92 10.73 -16.06
C ILE A 88 0.86 11.39 -16.95
N ARG A 89 0.45 10.73 -18.07
CA ARG A 89 -0.59 11.27 -18.94
C ARG A 89 -1.95 11.24 -18.24
N THR A 90 -2.27 10.14 -17.55
CA THR A 90 -3.50 10.01 -16.76
C THR A 90 -3.52 11.05 -15.66
N LEU A 91 -2.47 11.13 -14.84
CA LEU A 91 -2.35 12.11 -13.77
C LEU A 91 -2.56 13.54 -14.28
N THR A 92 -1.89 13.90 -15.37
CA THR A 92 -1.98 15.26 -15.92
C THR A 92 -3.24 15.52 -16.74
N HIS A 93 -3.94 14.49 -17.22
CA HIS A 93 -5.19 14.65 -17.97
C HIS A 93 -6.26 15.34 -17.10
N TYR A 94 -6.40 14.90 -15.88
CA TYR A 94 -7.42 15.36 -14.94
C TYR A 94 -6.99 16.57 -14.08
N MET A 95 -5.77 17.10 -14.27
CA MET A 95 -5.30 18.31 -13.57
C MET A 95 -5.89 19.58 -14.18
N ASP A 96 -6.50 20.44 -13.36
CA ASP A 96 -7.02 21.74 -13.77
C ASP A 96 -5.92 22.80 -13.88
N CYS A 97 -4.94 22.77 -12.96
CA CYS A 97 -3.86 23.75 -12.90
C CYS A 97 -2.87 23.56 -14.06
N TRP A 98 -2.90 24.44 -15.06
CA TRP A 98 -2.13 24.32 -16.31
C TRP A 98 -0.61 24.30 -16.10
N TRP A 99 -0.07 25.19 -15.24
CA TRP A 99 1.38 25.27 -15.00
C TRP A 99 1.92 24.02 -14.28
N LEU A 100 1.15 23.50 -13.30
CA LEU A 100 1.48 22.24 -12.62
C LEU A 100 1.41 21.06 -13.59
N LYS A 101 0.39 21.02 -14.44
CA LYS A 101 0.21 20.03 -15.51
C LYS A 101 1.44 19.95 -16.43
N TYR A 102 1.95 21.11 -16.90
CA TYR A 102 3.14 21.16 -17.74
C TYR A 102 4.41 20.76 -16.97
N GLY A 103 4.58 21.22 -15.72
CA GLY A 103 5.68 20.82 -14.84
C GLY A 103 5.75 19.32 -14.64
N VAL A 104 4.62 18.68 -14.34
CA VAL A 104 4.53 17.21 -14.15
C VAL A 104 4.78 16.46 -15.46
N LYS A 105 4.29 16.94 -16.60
CA LYS A 105 4.58 16.33 -17.91
C LYS A 105 6.07 16.34 -18.24
N LEU A 106 6.76 17.42 -17.92
CA LEU A 106 8.19 17.58 -18.22
C LEU A 106 9.09 16.79 -17.26
N ALA A 107 8.84 16.90 -15.95
CA ALA A 107 9.73 16.38 -14.91
C ALA A 107 9.23 15.08 -14.25
N GLY A 108 7.94 14.74 -14.35
CA GLY A 108 7.32 13.69 -13.56
C GLY A 108 7.96 12.31 -13.72
N ARG A 109 8.42 11.94 -14.92
CA ARG A 109 9.10 10.66 -15.16
C ARG A 109 10.48 10.57 -14.51
N VAL A 110 11.15 11.71 -14.35
CA VAL A 110 12.47 11.80 -13.70
C VAL A 110 12.31 11.87 -12.18
N MET A 111 11.31 12.61 -11.71
CA MET A 111 11.07 12.83 -10.28
C MET A 111 10.40 11.61 -9.60
N ILE A 112 9.63 10.83 -10.34
CA ILE A 112 8.90 9.67 -9.80
C ILE A 112 9.49 8.39 -10.42
N PRO A 113 10.45 7.75 -9.77
CA PRO A 113 11.12 6.57 -10.30
C PRO A 113 10.15 5.39 -10.41
N THR A 114 10.29 4.62 -11.48
CA THR A 114 9.57 3.34 -11.63
C THR A 114 10.16 2.30 -10.69
N VAL A 115 9.30 1.58 -9.97
CA VAL A 115 9.68 0.43 -9.15
C VAL A 115 8.95 -0.79 -9.70
N PRO A 116 9.66 -1.81 -10.24
CA PRO A 116 9.03 -2.96 -10.85
C PRO A 116 8.01 -3.65 -9.94
N PHE A 117 6.89 -4.08 -10.54
CA PHE A 117 5.91 -4.90 -9.82
C PHE A 117 6.41 -6.34 -9.77
N LYS A 118 6.31 -6.92 -8.58
CA LYS A 118 6.44 -8.35 -8.32
C LYS A 118 5.32 -8.74 -7.38
N GLU A 119 4.66 -9.84 -7.61
CA GLU A 119 3.60 -10.29 -6.70
C GLU A 119 4.18 -10.53 -5.30
N ALA A 120 3.43 -10.21 -4.26
CA ALA A 120 3.86 -10.26 -2.86
C ALA A 120 5.16 -9.50 -2.54
N TYR A 121 5.36 -8.32 -3.12
CA TYR A 121 6.61 -7.54 -3.06
C TYR A 121 7.07 -7.09 -1.66
N PHE A 122 6.25 -7.23 -0.64
CA PHE A 122 6.63 -6.96 0.74
C PHE A 122 6.84 -8.23 1.58
N LEU A 123 6.76 -9.44 0.99
CA LEU A 123 6.79 -10.67 1.77
C LEU A 123 8.11 -10.85 2.53
N GLU A 124 9.25 -10.57 1.90
CA GLU A 124 10.55 -10.68 2.54
C GLU A 124 10.68 -9.79 3.79
N ASP A 125 10.20 -8.55 3.70
CA ASP A 125 10.18 -7.63 4.84
C ASP A 125 9.15 -8.09 5.89
N ALA A 126 7.98 -8.53 5.48
CA ALA A 126 6.91 -8.98 6.38
C ALA A 126 7.30 -10.24 7.18
N LEU A 127 8.09 -11.15 6.62
CA LEU A 127 8.59 -12.33 7.31
C LEU A 127 9.49 -11.98 8.49
N LYS A 128 10.23 -10.86 8.43
CA LYS A 128 11.02 -10.36 9.58
C LYS A 128 10.11 -9.97 10.74
N PHE A 129 8.94 -9.38 10.45
CA PHE A 129 7.94 -9.11 11.49
C PHE A 129 7.32 -10.40 12.00
N ARG A 130 7.00 -11.36 11.11
CA ARG A 130 6.42 -12.63 11.54
C ARG A 130 7.33 -13.42 12.49
N SER A 131 8.64 -13.35 12.31
CA SER A 131 9.60 -14.03 13.20
C SER A 131 9.67 -13.44 14.63
N GLU A 132 9.22 -12.20 14.81
CA GLU A 132 9.42 -11.45 16.05
C GLU A 132 8.11 -11.09 16.78
N ILE A 133 7.04 -10.87 16.05
CA ILE A 133 5.74 -10.43 16.56
C ILE A 133 4.80 -11.63 16.69
N LYS A 134 4.14 -11.76 17.83
CA LYS A 134 3.30 -12.92 18.16
C LYS A 134 1.82 -12.71 17.87
N ILE A 135 1.35 -11.45 17.91
CA ILE A 135 -0.04 -11.14 17.58
C ILE A 135 -0.32 -11.36 16.09
N PRO A 136 -1.60 -11.51 15.70
CA PRO A 136 -2.01 -11.66 14.31
C PRO A 136 -1.42 -10.61 13.39
N LEU A 137 -0.85 -11.05 12.25
CA LEU A 137 -0.29 -10.19 11.22
C LEU A 137 -1.10 -10.32 9.93
N ILE A 138 -1.48 -9.18 9.38
CA ILE A 138 -2.23 -9.07 8.12
C ILE A 138 -1.26 -8.56 7.04
N TYR A 139 -1.06 -9.37 6.02
CA TYR A 139 -0.15 -9.03 4.93
C TYR A 139 -0.79 -8.05 3.93
N VAL A 140 -0.04 -7.07 3.48
CA VAL A 140 -0.40 -6.14 2.39
C VAL A 140 0.74 -6.05 1.38
N GLY A 141 0.47 -6.21 0.10
CA GLY A 141 1.48 -5.93 -0.93
C GLY A 141 1.37 -6.79 -2.19
N GLY A 142 0.62 -6.29 -3.19
CA GLY A 142 0.66 -6.81 -4.56
C GLY A 142 0.11 -8.21 -4.77
N LEU A 143 -0.93 -8.59 -4.07
CA LEU A 143 -1.60 -9.88 -4.26
C LEU A 143 -2.64 -9.80 -5.38
N VAL A 144 -2.51 -10.66 -6.38
CA VAL A 144 -3.40 -10.75 -7.54
C VAL A 144 -3.74 -12.18 -7.94
N SER A 145 -3.17 -13.21 -7.30
CA SER A 145 -3.48 -14.62 -7.55
C SER A 145 -3.81 -15.36 -6.25
N ARG A 146 -4.69 -16.36 -6.35
CA ARG A 146 -5.01 -17.26 -5.24
C ARG A 146 -3.75 -17.99 -4.76
N GLU A 147 -2.96 -18.53 -5.69
CA GLU A 147 -1.70 -19.23 -5.39
C GLU A 147 -0.79 -18.42 -4.47
N LYS A 148 -0.57 -17.13 -4.79
CA LYS A 148 0.31 -16.27 -3.99
C LYS A 148 -0.34 -15.87 -2.66
N ILE A 149 -1.67 -15.78 -2.59
CA ILE A 149 -2.40 -15.57 -1.33
C ILE A 149 -2.23 -16.78 -0.42
N ASP A 150 -2.42 -18.00 -0.95
CA ASP A 150 -2.27 -19.25 -0.20
C ASP A 150 -0.82 -19.40 0.30
N GLU A 151 0.19 -19.06 -0.52
CA GLU A 151 1.60 -19.03 -0.11
C GLU A 151 1.82 -18.09 1.07
N VAL A 152 1.32 -16.85 1.01
CA VAL A 152 1.46 -15.87 2.09
C VAL A 152 0.78 -16.35 3.38
N LEU A 153 -0.40 -16.93 3.29
CA LEU A 153 -1.11 -17.47 4.46
C LEU A 153 -0.34 -18.65 5.08
N ASN A 154 0.27 -19.51 4.26
CA ASN A 154 1.09 -20.63 4.72
C ASN A 154 2.39 -20.18 5.42
N GLU A 155 2.87 -18.95 5.17
CA GLU A 155 3.99 -18.34 5.88
C GLU A 155 3.61 -17.82 7.29
N GLY A 156 2.36 -18.04 7.72
CA GLY A 156 1.87 -17.72 9.07
C GLY A 156 1.24 -16.34 9.22
N PHE A 157 0.77 -15.75 8.12
CA PHE A 157 -0.08 -14.56 8.18
C PHE A 157 -1.55 -14.99 8.31
N GLU A 158 -2.28 -14.37 9.22
CA GLU A 158 -3.66 -14.74 9.52
C GLU A 158 -4.67 -14.22 8.48
N ALA A 159 -4.31 -13.15 7.78
CA ALA A 159 -5.13 -12.58 6.72
C ALA A 159 -4.29 -11.79 5.70
N VAL A 160 -4.93 -11.43 4.59
CA VAL A 160 -4.34 -10.57 3.58
C VAL A 160 -5.24 -9.36 3.29
N GLN A 161 -4.65 -8.22 2.98
CA GLN A 161 -5.36 -7.03 2.52
C GLN A 161 -5.02 -6.76 1.05
N MET A 162 -6.04 -6.63 0.22
CA MET A 162 -5.94 -6.28 -1.20
C MET A 162 -6.62 -4.95 -1.48
N ALA A 163 -6.06 -4.14 -2.40
CA ALA A 163 -6.68 -2.90 -2.86
C ALA A 163 -6.99 -2.95 -4.35
N ARG A 164 -5.97 -2.83 -5.22
CA ARG A 164 -6.19 -2.72 -6.67
C ARG A 164 -6.82 -3.96 -7.30
N ALA A 165 -6.53 -5.16 -6.78
CA ALA A 165 -7.20 -6.38 -7.24
C ALA A 165 -8.71 -6.30 -7.04
N LEU A 166 -9.18 -5.83 -5.88
CA LEU A 166 -10.60 -5.68 -5.58
C LEU A 166 -11.23 -4.46 -6.29
N LEU A 167 -10.45 -3.42 -6.56
CA LEU A 167 -10.91 -2.31 -7.40
C LEU A 167 -11.12 -2.76 -8.86
N ASN A 168 -10.26 -3.64 -9.37
CA ASN A 168 -10.40 -4.22 -10.70
C ASN A 168 -11.50 -5.26 -10.76
N GLU A 169 -11.61 -6.12 -9.75
CA GLU A 169 -12.57 -7.22 -9.68
C GLU A 169 -13.16 -7.32 -8.26
N PRO A 170 -14.28 -6.61 -7.97
CA PRO A 170 -14.94 -6.67 -6.65
C PRO A 170 -15.34 -8.09 -6.23
N GLY A 171 -15.66 -8.96 -7.17
CA GLY A 171 -16.01 -10.36 -6.96
C GLY A 171 -14.84 -11.34 -6.83
N PHE A 172 -13.58 -10.86 -6.85
CA PHE A 172 -12.38 -11.71 -6.90
C PHE A 172 -12.32 -12.74 -5.76
N VAL A 173 -12.63 -12.34 -4.52
CA VAL A 173 -12.66 -13.25 -3.37
C VAL A 173 -13.69 -14.39 -3.57
N ASN A 174 -14.86 -14.06 -4.09
CA ASN A 174 -15.88 -15.08 -4.38
C ASN A 174 -15.48 -16.01 -5.54
N ARG A 175 -14.75 -15.49 -6.51
CA ARG A 175 -14.21 -16.31 -7.60
C ARG A 175 -13.10 -17.23 -7.11
N MET A 176 -12.19 -16.77 -6.26
CA MET A 176 -11.16 -17.61 -5.65
C MET A 176 -11.74 -18.81 -4.87
N ARG A 177 -12.94 -18.71 -4.27
CA ARG A 177 -13.59 -19.84 -3.59
C ARG A 177 -13.95 -20.98 -4.53
N ARG A 178 -14.16 -20.68 -5.82
CA ARG A 178 -14.61 -21.64 -6.85
C ARG A 178 -13.51 -22.09 -7.81
N GLU A 179 -12.51 -21.24 -8.00
CA GLU A 179 -11.44 -21.42 -8.97
C GLU A 179 -10.09 -21.47 -8.26
N GLU A 180 -9.45 -22.64 -8.27
CA GLU A 180 -8.14 -22.84 -7.62
C GLU A 180 -7.03 -21.97 -8.22
N LYS A 181 -7.06 -21.76 -9.53
CA LYS A 181 -6.08 -20.93 -10.27
C LYS A 181 -6.57 -19.51 -10.55
N ALA A 182 -7.46 -18.99 -9.70
CA ALA A 182 -8.00 -17.64 -9.87
C ALA A 182 -6.88 -16.59 -9.83
N ARG A 183 -6.85 -15.71 -10.84
CA ARG A 183 -5.94 -14.57 -10.95
C ARG A 183 -6.72 -13.33 -11.40
N CYS A 184 -6.54 -12.22 -10.71
CA CYS A 184 -7.13 -10.95 -11.07
C CYS A 184 -6.46 -10.36 -12.33
N ASN A 185 -7.24 -9.74 -13.21
CA ASN A 185 -6.78 -9.13 -14.46
C ASN A 185 -6.22 -7.70 -14.32
N CYS A 186 -5.80 -7.31 -13.11
CA CYS A 186 -5.17 -6.01 -12.90
C CYS A 186 -3.77 -5.99 -13.55
N GLY A 187 -3.62 -5.30 -14.68
CA GLY A 187 -2.36 -5.17 -15.43
C GLY A 187 -1.35 -4.17 -14.82
N HIS A 188 -1.66 -3.57 -13.67
CA HIS A 188 -0.79 -2.63 -12.92
C HIS A 188 -0.39 -1.36 -13.69
N SER A 189 -1.20 -0.92 -14.65
CA SER A 189 -1.04 0.38 -15.33
C SER A 189 -1.07 1.58 -14.39
N ASN A 190 -1.52 1.39 -13.15
CA ASN A 190 -1.70 2.44 -12.13
C ASN A 190 -2.65 3.57 -12.58
N TYR A 191 -3.49 3.34 -13.59
CA TYR A 191 -4.50 4.31 -14.03
C TYR A 191 -5.36 4.81 -12.86
N CYS A 192 -5.88 3.90 -12.01
CA CYS A 192 -6.66 4.23 -10.83
C CYS A 192 -5.88 5.15 -9.86
N ILE A 193 -4.57 4.96 -9.75
CA ILE A 193 -3.70 5.76 -8.90
C ILE A 193 -3.47 7.16 -9.48
N GLY A 194 -3.17 7.25 -10.79
CA GLY A 194 -3.02 8.56 -11.44
C GLY A 194 -4.28 9.41 -11.38
N ARG A 195 -5.44 8.76 -11.43
CA ARG A 195 -6.76 9.39 -11.36
C ARG A 195 -7.10 9.91 -9.96
N MET A 196 -6.78 9.18 -8.89
CA MET A 196 -7.19 9.49 -7.51
C MET A 196 -6.65 10.81 -6.95
N TYR A 197 -5.64 11.41 -7.58
CA TYR A 197 -5.08 12.68 -7.14
C TYR A 197 -5.93 13.91 -7.53
N THR A 198 -6.89 13.73 -8.44
CA THR A 198 -7.65 14.85 -9.01
C THR A 198 -9.15 14.59 -9.09
N ILE A 199 -9.55 13.34 -9.27
CA ILE A 199 -10.95 12.92 -9.36
C ILE A 199 -11.14 11.58 -8.66
N GLU A 200 -12.36 11.08 -8.62
CA GLU A 200 -12.72 9.81 -7.99
C GLU A 200 -11.90 8.63 -8.55
N MET A 201 -11.40 7.78 -7.65
CA MET A 201 -10.64 6.58 -8.01
C MET A 201 -11.55 5.57 -8.73
N ALA A 202 -11.13 5.11 -9.90
CA ALA A 202 -11.82 4.05 -10.63
C ALA A 202 -10.85 3.20 -11.44
N CYS A 203 -11.18 1.93 -11.65
CA CYS A 203 -10.48 1.09 -12.59
C CYS A 203 -10.94 1.39 -14.02
N HIS A 204 -10.01 1.45 -14.98
CA HIS A 204 -10.35 1.71 -16.38
C HIS A 204 -11.29 0.65 -16.98
N HIS A 205 -11.24 -0.59 -16.49
CA HIS A 205 -12.14 -1.67 -16.92
C HIS A 205 -13.64 -1.44 -16.60
N HIS A 206 -13.93 -0.52 -15.67
CA HIS A 206 -15.31 -0.25 -15.21
C HIS A 206 -15.83 1.13 -15.60
N LEU A 207 -15.11 1.85 -16.46
CA LEU A 207 -15.59 3.15 -16.94
C LEU A 207 -16.63 2.94 -18.04
N ALA A 208 -17.78 3.60 -17.88
CA ALA A 208 -18.85 3.58 -18.88
C ALA A 208 -18.51 4.39 -20.13
N GLU A 209 -17.59 5.34 -20.01
CA GLU A 209 -17.15 6.21 -21.10
C GLU A 209 -15.86 5.68 -21.72
N GLU A 210 -15.78 5.83 -23.04
CA GLU A 210 -14.56 5.49 -23.77
C GLU A 210 -13.44 6.47 -23.40
N LEU A 211 -12.31 5.91 -22.98
CA LEU A 211 -11.16 6.73 -22.60
C LEU A 211 -10.52 7.40 -23.81
N PRO A 212 -10.03 8.65 -23.68
CA PRO A 212 -9.25 9.29 -24.73
C PRO A 212 -8.09 8.40 -25.20
N LEU A 213 -7.84 8.37 -26.50
CA LEU A 213 -6.83 7.51 -27.15
C LEU A 213 -5.43 7.63 -26.51
N CYS A 214 -5.08 8.84 -26.02
CA CYS A 214 -3.80 9.07 -25.34
C CYS A 214 -3.69 8.35 -23.99
N LEU A 215 -4.80 8.13 -23.29
CA LEU A 215 -4.84 7.37 -22.04
C LEU A 215 -4.88 5.87 -22.30
N GLN A 216 -5.64 5.42 -23.32
CA GLN A 216 -5.64 4.01 -23.76
C GLN A 216 -4.21 3.55 -24.09
N LYS A 217 -3.48 4.30 -24.91
CA LYS A 217 -2.08 4.02 -25.26
C LYS A 217 -1.12 4.03 -24.06
N GLU A 218 -1.37 4.85 -23.06
CA GLU A 218 -0.56 4.83 -21.83
C GLU A 218 -0.82 3.57 -21.02
N ILE A 219 -2.09 3.18 -20.86
CA ILE A 219 -2.50 1.97 -20.14
C ILE A 219 -1.85 0.74 -20.81
N GLU A 220 -2.07 0.55 -22.11
CA GLU A 220 -1.47 -0.55 -22.89
C GLU A 220 0.04 -0.63 -22.73
N HIS A 221 0.73 0.51 -22.84
CA HIS A 221 2.18 0.56 -22.67
C HIS A 221 2.65 0.18 -21.27
N LEU A 222 1.88 0.52 -20.22
CA LEU A 222 2.23 0.23 -18.83
C LEU A 222 1.90 -1.21 -18.43
N GLU A 223 0.87 -1.81 -19.02
CA GLU A 223 0.46 -3.19 -18.75
C GLU A 223 1.33 -4.23 -19.49
N ASN A 224 1.98 -3.82 -20.58
CA ASN A 224 2.91 -4.66 -21.35
C ASN A 224 4.39 -4.57 -20.90
N LYS A 225 4.67 -3.87 -19.80
CA LYS A 225 6.00 -3.79 -19.18
C LYS A 225 6.15 -4.71 -17.99
#